data_2550eda76b3655ee50119f91c43765b0
#
_entry.id   2550eda76b3655ee50119f91c43765b0
#
_cell.length_a   1.000
_cell.length_b   1.000
_cell.length_c   1.000
_cell.angle_alpha   90.00
_cell.angle_beta   90.00
_cell.angle_gamma   90.00
#
_symmetry.space_group_name_H-M   'P 1'
#
loop_
_entity.id
_entity.type
_entity.pdbx_description
1 polymer ?
#
loop_
_entity_poly.entity_id
_entity_poly.type
_entity_poly.pdbx_seq_one_letter_code
_entity_poly.pdbx_strand_id
1 'polypeptide(L)'
;MTNRPSDSAAPNLEQLMQMGIRTARAGNKQTARMIFERVLEQNPEDERAWIWMAWAADNDVDRRRYLETALRINPNGRARKLLADMESAKYTGESRTLVRGVSILLILIGLILVVLFAVFILVRSGT
;
A
#
# COMPACT_ATOMS: atom_id res chain seq x y z
N MET A 1 -35.81 -8.70 43.69
CA MET A 1 -35.06 -9.09 42.45
C MET A 1 -34.44 -7.81 41.93
N THR A 2 -33.24 -7.52 42.34
CA THR A 2 -32.48 -6.35 41.93
C THR A 2 -31.75 -6.70 40.63
N ASN A 3 -32.34 -6.27 39.53
CA ASN A 3 -31.62 -6.25 38.26
C ASN A 3 -30.59 -5.11 38.35
N ARG A 4 -29.38 -5.47 38.74
CA ARG A 4 -28.24 -4.58 38.71
C ARG A 4 -27.88 -4.38 37.24
N PRO A 5 -27.90 -3.18 36.67
CA PRO A 5 -27.24 -2.98 35.41
C PRO A 5 -25.75 -3.03 35.70
N SER A 6 -25.20 -4.25 35.70
CA SER A 6 -23.80 -4.47 35.53
C SER A 6 -23.50 -4.06 34.11
N ASP A 7 -22.60 -3.15 34.02
CA ASP A 7 -21.52 -3.19 33.09
C ASP A 7 -21.43 -1.96 32.19
N SER A 8 -20.80 -0.96 32.79
CA SER A 8 -19.74 -0.26 32.09
C SER A 8 -18.53 -1.21 31.94
N ALA A 9 -18.78 -2.44 31.46
CA ALA A 9 -17.71 -3.33 31.14
C ALA A 9 -16.93 -2.71 29.99
N ALA A 10 -15.62 -2.52 30.17
CA ALA A 10 -14.73 -2.15 29.10
C ALA A 10 -15.03 -3.06 27.89
N PRO A 11 -15.11 -2.52 26.66
CA PRO A 11 -15.42 -3.32 25.48
C PRO A 11 -14.45 -4.49 25.40
N ASN A 12 -14.98 -5.70 25.19
CA ASN A 12 -14.13 -6.86 25.03
C ASN A 12 -13.27 -6.72 23.76
N LEU A 13 -12.20 -7.48 23.69
CA LEU A 13 -11.22 -7.38 22.61
C LEU A 13 -11.87 -7.47 21.22
N GLU A 14 -12.86 -8.33 21.03
CA GLU A 14 -13.57 -8.48 19.77
C GLU A 14 -14.43 -7.25 19.45
N GLN A 15 -15.06 -6.64 20.45
CA GLN A 15 -15.83 -5.40 20.25
C GLN A 15 -14.90 -4.25 19.84
N LEU A 16 -13.71 -4.12 20.47
CA LEU A 16 -12.70 -3.15 20.06
C LEU A 16 -12.23 -3.42 18.61
N MET A 17 -11.96 -4.65 18.27
CA MET A 17 -11.58 -5.04 16.90
C MET A 17 -12.66 -4.62 15.88
N GLN A 18 -13.92 -4.95 16.15
CA GLN A 18 -15.04 -4.60 15.27
C GLN A 18 -15.24 -3.08 15.17
N MET A 19 -15.05 -2.35 16.26
CA MET A 19 -15.10 -0.89 16.27
C MET A 19 -13.99 -0.33 15.39
N GLY A 20 -12.76 -0.79 15.54
CA GLY A 20 -11.62 -0.39 14.71
C GLY A 20 -11.87 -0.64 13.22
N ILE A 21 -12.39 -1.81 12.87
CA ILE A 21 -12.72 -2.17 11.48
C ILE A 21 -13.79 -1.24 10.89
N ARG A 22 -14.86 -0.95 11.64
CA ARG A 22 -15.90 0.00 11.19
C ARG A 22 -15.35 1.40 11.00
N THR A 23 -14.54 1.88 11.92
CA THR A 23 -13.88 3.20 11.86
C THR A 23 -12.93 3.28 10.67
N ALA A 24 -12.17 2.22 10.42
CA ALA A 24 -11.29 2.11 9.26
C ALA A 24 -12.07 2.18 7.94
N ARG A 25 -13.16 1.41 7.82
CA ARG A 25 -14.04 1.42 6.64
C ARG A 25 -14.73 2.77 6.41
N ALA A 26 -14.99 3.52 7.48
CA ALA A 26 -15.49 4.89 7.40
C ALA A 26 -14.42 5.90 6.94
N GLY A 27 -13.18 5.46 6.68
CA GLY A 27 -12.08 6.31 6.21
C GLY A 27 -11.29 7.01 7.31
N ASN A 28 -11.67 6.87 8.58
CA ASN A 28 -10.97 7.51 9.70
C ASN A 28 -9.78 6.65 10.15
N LYS A 29 -8.68 6.73 9.39
CA LYS A 29 -7.46 5.93 9.61
C LYS A 29 -6.82 6.19 10.97
N GLN A 30 -6.77 7.44 11.40
CA GLN A 30 -6.10 7.81 12.65
C GLN A 30 -6.83 7.26 13.87
N THR A 31 -8.14 7.42 13.95
CA THR A 31 -8.94 6.85 15.03
C THR A 31 -8.91 5.31 15.00
N ALA A 32 -8.98 4.72 13.81
CA ALA A 32 -8.88 3.27 13.66
C ALA A 32 -7.55 2.74 14.19
N ARG A 33 -6.44 3.43 13.92
CA ARG A 33 -5.10 3.08 14.42
C ARG A 33 -5.08 3.04 15.94
N MET A 34 -5.57 4.10 16.60
CA MET A 34 -5.63 4.13 18.07
C MET A 34 -6.44 2.97 18.66
N ILE A 35 -7.53 2.57 17.98
CA ILE A 35 -8.33 1.42 18.43
C ILE A 35 -7.54 0.12 18.25
N PHE A 36 -6.86 -0.08 17.12
CA PHE A 36 -6.05 -1.29 16.90
C PHE A 36 -4.84 -1.35 17.83
N GLU A 37 -4.20 -0.21 18.15
CA GLU A 37 -3.16 -0.14 19.17
C GLU A 37 -3.69 -0.64 20.52
N ARG A 38 -4.91 -0.23 20.89
CA ARG A 38 -5.55 -0.72 22.12
C ARG A 38 -5.83 -2.23 22.09
N VAL A 39 -6.19 -2.78 20.92
CA VAL A 39 -6.31 -4.23 20.72
C VAL A 39 -4.95 -4.91 20.94
N LEU A 40 -3.88 -4.37 20.37
CA LEU A 40 -2.53 -4.93 20.45
C LEU A 40 -1.90 -4.79 21.84
N GLU A 41 -2.28 -3.79 22.63
CA GLU A 41 -1.90 -3.69 24.05
C GLU A 41 -2.43 -4.88 24.87
N GLN A 42 -3.62 -5.39 24.54
CA GLN A 42 -4.24 -6.52 25.22
C GLN A 42 -3.83 -7.86 24.61
N ASN A 43 -3.65 -7.92 23.29
CA ASN A 43 -3.22 -9.10 22.56
C ASN A 43 -2.21 -8.74 21.45
N PRO A 44 -0.90 -8.73 21.76
CA PRO A 44 0.15 -8.41 20.81
C PRO A 44 0.25 -9.39 19.63
N GLU A 45 -0.33 -10.59 19.77
CA GLU A 45 -0.30 -11.65 18.76
C GLU A 45 -1.59 -11.71 17.91
N ASP A 46 -2.44 -10.68 17.95
CA ASP A 46 -3.58 -10.62 17.05
C ASP A 46 -3.13 -10.22 15.63
N GLU A 47 -2.97 -11.23 14.76
CA GLU A 47 -2.62 -11.04 13.34
C GLU A 47 -3.54 -10.03 12.64
N ARG A 48 -4.85 -10.08 12.95
CA ARG A 48 -5.85 -9.22 12.30
C ARG A 48 -5.59 -7.74 12.63
N ALA A 49 -5.25 -7.44 13.88
CA ALA A 49 -4.94 -6.09 14.30
C ALA A 49 -3.69 -5.55 13.58
N TRP A 50 -2.64 -6.35 13.44
CA TRP A 50 -1.45 -5.97 12.67
C TRP A 50 -1.74 -5.72 11.20
N ILE A 51 -2.59 -6.54 10.57
CA ILE A 51 -3.02 -6.33 9.17
C ILE A 51 -3.79 -5.01 9.04
N TRP A 52 -4.66 -4.68 9.98
CA TRP A 52 -5.39 -3.41 9.98
C TRP A 52 -4.49 -2.21 10.28
N MET A 53 -3.47 -2.36 11.14
CA MET A 53 -2.42 -1.35 11.33
C MET A 53 -1.69 -1.07 10.00
N ALA A 54 -1.38 -2.11 9.24
CA ALA A 54 -0.77 -1.95 7.91
C ALA A 54 -1.69 -1.20 6.93
N TRP A 55 -3.00 -1.46 6.99
CA TRP A 55 -3.97 -0.70 6.18
C TRP A 55 -4.04 0.77 6.59
N ALA A 56 -3.96 1.07 7.88
CA ALA A 56 -4.00 2.42 8.44
C ALA A 56 -2.66 3.15 8.38
N ALA A 57 -1.59 2.52 7.92
CA ALA A 57 -0.27 3.11 7.81
C ALA A 57 -0.24 4.27 6.80
N ASP A 58 0.54 5.30 7.11
CA ASP A 58 0.68 6.50 6.28
C ASP A 58 1.73 6.34 5.18
N ASN A 59 2.64 5.37 5.33
CA ASN A 59 3.73 5.11 4.39
C ASN A 59 3.97 3.60 4.21
N ASP A 60 4.66 3.25 3.13
CA ASP A 60 4.93 1.86 2.77
C ASP A 60 5.94 1.17 3.70
N VAL A 61 6.82 1.92 4.36
CA VAL A 61 7.80 1.35 5.31
C VAL A 61 7.08 0.80 6.53
N ASP A 62 6.19 1.59 7.13
CA ASP A 62 5.39 1.17 8.28
C ASP A 62 4.42 0.06 7.89
N ARG A 63 3.77 0.19 6.71
CA ARG A 63 2.89 -0.86 6.18
C ARG A 63 3.61 -2.20 6.08
N ARG A 64 4.80 -2.22 5.49
CA ARG A 64 5.63 -3.43 5.39
C ARG A 64 5.93 -4.00 6.76
N ARG A 65 6.42 -3.18 7.69
CA ARG A 65 6.77 -3.60 9.05
C ARG A 65 5.60 -4.27 9.78
N TYR A 66 4.39 -3.70 9.68
CA TYR A 66 3.20 -4.29 10.29
C TYR A 66 2.80 -5.62 9.64
N LEU A 67 2.90 -5.73 8.31
CA LEU A 67 2.64 -6.98 7.60
C LEU A 67 3.68 -8.06 7.92
N GLU A 68 4.95 -7.71 8.05
CA GLU A 68 6.01 -8.63 8.47
C GLU A 68 5.76 -9.13 9.90
N THR A 69 5.27 -8.27 10.79
CA THR A 69 4.87 -8.67 12.14
C THR A 69 3.70 -9.66 12.09
N ALA A 70 2.66 -9.36 11.31
CA ALA A 70 1.54 -10.29 11.10
C ALA A 70 1.99 -11.64 10.52
N LEU A 71 2.94 -11.62 9.57
CA LEU A 71 3.49 -12.84 8.96
C LEU A 71 4.28 -13.70 9.94
N ARG A 72 4.99 -13.09 10.91
CA ARG A 72 5.67 -13.85 11.99
C ARG A 72 4.69 -14.58 12.89
N ILE A 73 3.53 -13.95 13.16
CA ILE A 73 2.45 -14.54 13.97
C ILE A 73 1.79 -15.68 13.21
N ASN A 74 1.45 -15.46 11.94
CA ASN A 74 0.83 -16.45 11.08
C ASN A 74 1.54 -16.51 9.70
N PRO A 75 2.51 -17.43 9.52
CA PRO A 75 3.27 -17.55 8.27
C PRO A 75 2.43 -17.87 7.03
N ASN A 76 1.26 -18.45 7.21
CA ASN A 76 0.33 -18.81 6.13
C ASN A 76 -0.87 -17.85 6.02
N GLY A 77 -0.83 -16.76 6.79
CA GLY A 77 -1.88 -15.77 6.86
C GLY A 77 -1.97 -14.84 5.65
N ARG A 78 -2.93 -13.94 5.71
CA ARG A 78 -3.20 -12.94 4.64
C ARG A 78 -2.04 -11.98 4.42
N ALA A 79 -1.19 -11.76 5.42
CA ALA A 79 -0.06 -10.85 5.35
C ALA A 79 0.94 -11.24 4.24
N ARG A 80 1.14 -12.54 3.98
CA ARG A 80 2.00 -13.02 2.88
C ARG A 80 1.56 -12.48 1.53
N LYS A 81 0.27 -12.59 1.22
CA LYS A 81 -0.27 -12.09 -0.04
C LYS A 81 -0.14 -10.57 -0.13
N LEU A 82 -0.47 -9.85 0.94
CA LEU A 82 -0.39 -8.39 0.97
C LEU A 82 1.04 -7.88 0.76
N LEU A 83 2.05 -8.56 1.32
CA LEU A 83 3.46 -8.25 1.08
C LEU A 83 3.85 -8.51 -0.39
N ALA A 84 3.45 -9.65 -0.95
CA ALA A 84 3.72 -9.97 -2.35
C ALA A 84 3.06 -8.95 -3.31
N ASP A 85 1.82 -8.53 -3.01
CA ASP A 85 1.11 -7.49 -3.78
C ASP A 85 1.84 -6.14 -3.70
N MET A 86 2.39 -5.76 -2.54
CA MET A 86 3.21 -4.55 -2.39
C MET A 86 4.50 -4.62 -3.21
N GLU A 87 5.17 -5.76 -3.24
CA GLU A 87 6.40 -5.95 -4.02
C GLU A 87 6.12 -5.89 -5.52
N SER A 88 5.09 -6.58 -5.99
CA SER A 88 4.70 -6.55 -7.40
C SER A 88 4.31 -5.14 -7.88
N ALA A 89 3.60 -4.38 -7.04
CA ALA A 89 3.24 -2.99 -7.35
C ALA A 89 4.48 -2.08 -7.51
N LYS A 90 5.51 -2.30 -6.71
CA LYS A 90 6.78 -1.56 -6.80
C LYS A 90 7.49 -1.83 -8.13
N TYR A 91 7.60 -3.10 -8.54
CA TYR A 91 8.21 -3.47 -9.83
C TYR A 91 7.42 -2.93 -11.02
N THR A 92 6.10 -2.93 -10.95
CA THR A 92 5.25 -2.41 -12.05
C THR A 92 5.32 -0.89 -12.17
N GLY A 93 5.50 -0.17 -11.07
CA GLY A 93 5.69 1.29 -11.07
C GLY A 93 7.02 1.71 -11.69
N GLU A 94 8.09 1.00 -11.38
CA GLU A 94 9.44 1.29 -11.84
C GLU A 94 9.62 1.00 -13.35
N SER A 95 9.03 -0.09 -13.84
CA SER A 95 9.08 -0.44 -15.27
C SER A 95 8.28 0.53 -16.16
N ARG A 96 7.17 1.08 -15.70
CA ARG A 96 6.37 2.04 -16.48
C ARG A 96 7.08 3.38 -16.71
N THR A 97 7.87 3.85 -15.75
CA THR A 97 8.64 5.10 -15.90
C THR A 97 9.81 4.91 -16.86
N LEU A 98 10.48 3.77 -16.82
CA LEU A 98 11.58 3.44 -17.75
C LEU A 98 11.09 3.28 -19.19
N VAL A 99 9.98 2.57 -19.41
CA VAL A 99 9.41 2.39 -20.76
C VAL A 99 8.96 3.71 -21.37
N ARG A 100 8.36 4.62 -20.59
CA ARG A 100 7.99 5.96 -21.07
C ARG A 100 9.21 6.80 -21.43
N GLY A 101 10.27 6.77 -20.63
CA GLY A 101 11.51 7.49 -20.91
C GLY A 101 12.19 7.00 -22.19
N VAL A 102 12.30 5.69 -22.39
CA VAL A 102 12.86 5.08 -23.59
C VAL A 102 12.02 5.40 -24.83
N SER A 103 10.70 5.37 -24.75
CA SER A 103 9.82 5.71 -25.87
C SER A 103 9.99 7.16 -26.32
N ILE A 104 10.09 8.11 -25.40
CA ILE A 104 10.32 9.52 -25.71
C ILE A 104 11.69 9.70 -26.38
N LEU A 105 12.73 9.04 -25.89
CA LEU A 105 14.07 9.09 -26.46
C LEU A 105 14.08 8.57 -27.90
N LEU A 106 13.44 7.44 -28.17
CA LEU A 106 13.34 6.87 -29.53
C LEU A 106 12.58 7.78 -30.48
N ILE A 107 11.51 8.45 -30.04
CA ILE A 107 10.78 9.43 -30.86
C ILE A 107 11.67 10.63 -31.21
N LEU A 108 12.43 11.15 -30.25
CA LEU A 108 13.36 12.27 -30.49
C LEU A 108 14.48 11.89 -31.48
N ILE A 109 15.05 10.71 -31.34
CA ILE A 109 16.07 10.20 -32.29
C ILE A 109 15.47 10.06 -33.69
N GLY A 110 14.27 9.49 -33.82
CA GLY A 110 13.56 9.38 -35.09
C GLY A 110 13.31 10.74 -35.76
N LEU A 111 12.88 11.74 -34.98
CA LEU A 111 12.69 13.10 -35.47
C LEU A 111 13.99 13.74 -35.99
N ILE A 112 15.08 13.58 -35.26
CA ILE A 112 16.41 14.07 -35.67
C ILE A 112 16.84 13.42 -36.96
N LEU A 113 16.66 12.11 -37.13
CA LEU A 113 17.01 11.39 -38.35
C LEU A 113 16.19 11.86 -39.55
N VAL A 114 14.89 12.13 -39.38
CA VAL A 114 14.03 12.68 -40.44
C VAL A 114 14.50 14.07 -40.88
N VAL A 115 14.84 14.94 -39.93
CA VAL A 115 15.37 16.29 -40.26
C VAL A 115 16.70 16.21 -40.99
N LEU A 116 17.63 15.36 -40.54
CA LEU A 116 18.91 15.15 -41.21
C LEU A 116 18.74 14.60 -42.63
N PHE A 117 17.81 13.67 -42.83
CA PHE A 117 17.48 13.12 -44.11
C PHE A 117 16.87 14.17 -45.06
N ALA A 118 15.97 15.02 -44.56
CA ALA A 118 15.40 16.12 -45.34
C ALA A 118 16.47 17.15 -45.76
N VAL A 119 17.38 17.52 -44.84
CA VAL A 119 18.50 18.41 -45.14
C VAL A 119 19.44 17.78 -46.17
N PHE A 120 19.74 16.49 -46.06
CA PHE A 120 20.56 15.76 -47.03
C PHE A 120 19.95 15.77 -48.44
N ILE A 121 18.64 15.55 -48.56
CA ILE A 121 17.94 15.63 -49.86
C ILE A 121 17.98 17.03 -50.43
N LEU A 122 17.74 18.06 -49.63
CA LEU A 122 17.79 19.46 -50.05
C LEU A 122 19.19 19.87 -50.56
N VAL A 123 20.24 19.47 -49.89
CA VAL A 123 21.63 19.72 -50.30
C VAL A 123 21.96 18.99 -51.60
N ARG A 124 21.46 17.75 -51.75
CA ARG A 124 21.72 16.96 -52.96
C ARG A 124 20.90 17.43 -54.16
N SER A 125 19.71 18.00 -53.97
CA SER A 125 18.86 18.50 -55.06
C SER A 125 19.19 19.93 -55.48
N GLY A 126 20.04 20.64 -54.73
CA GLY A 126 20.47 22.01 -55.02
C GLY A 126 21.79 22.11 -55.84
N THR A 127 22.36 20.97 -56.22
CA THR A 127 23.49 20.84 -57.13
C THR A 127 23.02 20.18 -58.43
#